data_0e9db0014d9904cc24d189f8053c4cfc
#
_entry.id   0e9db0014d9904cc24d189f8053c4cfc
#
_cell.length_a   1.000
_cell.length_b   1.000
_cell.length_c   1.000
_cell.angle_alpha   90.00
_cell.angle_beta   90.00
_cell.angle_gamma   90.00
#
_symmetry.space_group_name_H-M   'P 1'
#
loop_
_entity.id
_entity.type
_entity.pdbx_description
1 polymer ?
#
loop_
_entity_poly.entity_id
_entity_poly.type
_entity_poly.pdbx_seq_one_letter_code
_entity_poly.pdbx_strand_id
1 'polypeptide(L)'
;MSVKEIKALERRLYEAYNKGKAAALAVIDELYATDTIQHSSTGEEIRGIKNYKQHVSAFSSAFPDLHFTIDDMVAEGDKVAVRLTATGTNKGTFRGIPPTNKKMTVSMIQIDRIAGGKFVEGWSRYDTFGLMQQLGLIPTPGKGR
;
A
#
# COMPACT_ATOMS: atom_id res chain seq x y z
N MET A 1 -6.04 -22.74 1.27
CA MET A 1 -5.92 -22.24 -0.12
C MET A 1 -4.56 -22.61 -0.69
N SER A 2 -4.52 -22.87 -1.98
CA SER A 2 -3.27 -23.13 -2.66
C SER A 2 -2.45 -21.86 -2.84
N VAL A 3 -1.14 -22.02 -3.09
CA VAL A 3 -0.26 -20.89 -3.42
C VAL A 3 -0.81 -20.11 -4.62
N LYS A 4 -1.32 -20.80 -5.63
CA LYS A 4 -1.93 -20.19 -6.82
C LYS A 4 -3.14 -19.32 -6.47
N GLU A 5 -4.01 -19.81 -5.58
CA GLU A 5 -5.19 -19.07 -5.13
C GLU A 5 -4.81 -17.84 -4.31
N ILE A 6 -3.82 -17.96 -3.43
CA ILE A 6 -3.29 -16.84 -2.62
C ILE A 6 -2.72 -15.76 -3.52
N LYS A 7 -1.93 -16.12 -4.52
CA LYS A 7 -1.38 -15.16 -5.48
C LYS A 7 -2.47 -14.47 -6.31
N ALA A 8 -3.53 -15.20 -6.64
CA ALA A 8 -4.67 -14.63 -7.37
C ALA A 8 -5.39 -13.57 -6.54
N LEU A 9 -5.51 -13.76 -5.22
CA LEU A 9 -6.09 -12.75 -4.33
C LEU A 9 -5.27 -11.46 -4.33
N GLU A 10 -3.95 -11.57 -4.30
CA GLU A 10 -3.06 -10.41 -4.36
C GLU A 10 -3.24 -9.64 -5.68
N ARG A 11 -3.28 -10.33 -6.81
CA ARG A 11 -3.50 -9.68 -8.10
C ARG A 11 -4.83 -8.95 -8.13
N ARG A 12 -5.88 -9.58 -7.61
CA ARG A 12 -7.21 -8.98 -7.53
C ARG A 12 -7.22 -7.71 -6.68
N LEU A 13 -6.51 -7.75 -5.55
CA LEU A 13 -6.39 -6.61 -4.64
C LEU A 13 -5.77 -5.40 -5.36
N TYR A 14 -4.62 -5.59 -5.98
CA TYR A 14 -3.90 -4.49 -6.63
C TYR A 14 -4.59 -4.02 -7.93
N GLU A 15 -5.27 -4.90 -8.65
CA GLU A 15 -6.12 -4.48 -9.78
C GLU A 15 -7.20 -3.51 -9.32
N ALA A 16 -7.84 -3.80 -8.18
CA ALA A 16 -8.86 -2.90 -7.62
C ALA A 16 -8.23 -1.59 -7.13
N TYR A 17 -7.09 -1.64 -6.46
CA TYR A 17 -6.38 -0.44 -6.02
C TYR A 17 -6.03 0.47 -7.20
N ASN A 18 -5.66 -0.10 -8.33
CA ASN A 18 -5.30 0.65 -9.53
C ASN A 18 -6.51 1.30 -10.22
N LYS A 19 -7.74 0.94 -9.84
CA LYS A 19 -8.97 1.56 -10.35
C LYS A 19 -9.41 2.79 -9.57
N GLY A 20 -8.72 3.12 -8.48
CA GLY A 20 -8.99 4.31 -7.68
C GLY A 20 -9.55 4.01 -6.30
N LYS A 21 -9.82 5.08 -5.54
CA LYS A 21 -10.22 4.99 -4.13
C LYS A 21 -11.48 4.17 -3.90
N ALA A 22 -12.53 4.40 -4.68
CA ALA A 22 -13.81 3.71 -4.47
C ALA A 22 -13.65 2.19 -4.65
N ALA A 23 -12.94 1.75 -5.69
CA ALA A 23 -12.66 0.34 -5.93
C ALA A 23 -11.76 -0.24 -4.84
N ALA A 24 -10.76 0.52 -4.38
CA ALA A 24 -9.87 0.10 -3.30
C ALA A 24 -10.64 -0.16 -1.99
N LEU A 25 -11.52 0.75 -1.61
CA LEU A 25 -12.33 0.59 -0.39
C LEU A 25 -13.30 -0.59 -0.50
N ALA A 26 -13.90 -0.77 -1.67
CA ALA A 26 -14.81 -1.88 -1.92
C ALA A 26 -14.11 -3.24 -1.84
N VAL A 27 -12.92 -3.38 -2.41
CA VAL A 27 -12.16 -4.64 -2.36
C VAL A 27 -11.69 -4.96 -0.95
N ILE A 28 -11.38 -3.95 -0.14
CA ILE A 28 -11.01 -4.14 1.26
C ILE A 28 -12.19 -4.76 2.02
N ASP A 29 -13.40 -4.24 1.85
CA ASP A 29 -14.60 -4.81 2.48
C ASP A 29 -14.83 -6.27 2.07
N GLU A 30 -14.46 -6.62 0.85
CA GLU A 30 -14.65 -7.98 0.34
C GLU A 30 -13.56 -8.95 0.78
N LEU A 31 -12.30 -8.53 0.77
CA LEU A 31 -11.15 -9.44 0.93
C LEU A 31 -10.50 -9.41 2.31
N TYR A 32 -10.73 -8.39 3.14
CA TYR A 32 -10.10 -8.28 4.44
C TYR A 32 -11.01 -8.76 5.55
N ALA A 33 -10.43 -9.41 6.57
CA ALA A 33 -11.15 -9.75 7.79
C ALA A 33 -11.51 -8.47 8.57
N THR A 34 -12.66 -8.48 9.25
CA THR A 34 -13.10 -7.30 10.02
C THR A 34 -12.13 -6.91 11.13
N ASP A 35 -11.42 -7.89 11.70
CA ASP A 35 -10.42 -7.70 12.75
C ASP A 35 -8.99 -7.72 12.24
N THR A 36 -8.78 -7.43 10.95
CA THR A 36 -7.46 -7.41 10.32
C THR A 36 -6.48 -6.51 11.08
N ILE A 37 -5.21 -6.90 11.09
CA ILE A 37 -4.13 -6.11 11.68
C ILE A 37 -3.12 -5.80 10.59
N GLN A 38 -2.86 -4.51 10.39
CA GLN A 38 -1.90 -4.06 9.37
C GLN A 38 -0.76 -3.28 10.03
N HIS A 39 0.47 -3.66 9.71
CA HIS A 39 1.67 -3.03 10.21
C HIS A 39 2.22 -2.08 9.14
N SER A 40 2.11 -0.78 9.38
CA SER A 40 2.51 0.21 8.39
C SER A 40 4.03 0.38 8.33
N SER A 41 4.51 0.98 7.23
CA SER A 41 5.93 1.24 7.01
C SER A 41 6.55 2.19 8.05
N THR A 42 5.73 2.98 8.74
CA THR A 42 6.18 3.88 9.82
C THR A 42 6.19 3.23 11.18
N GLY A 43 5.87 1.93 11.27
CA GLY A 43 5.81 1.19 12.53
C GLY A 43 4.46 1.27 13.24
N GLU A 44 3.50 1.99 12.70
CA GLU A 44 2.15 2.08 13.23
C GLU A 44 1.40 0.77 13.03
N GLU A 45 0.68 0.32 14.06
CA GLU A 45 -0.19 -0.84 13.98
C GLU A 45 -1.63 -0.37 13.77
N ILE A 46 -2.22 -0.79 12.65
CA ILE A 46 -3.58 -0.41 12.27
C ILE A 46 -4.49 -1.60 12.54
N ARG A 47 -5.40 -1.47 13.51
CA ARG A 47 -6.30 -2.54 13.93
C ARG A 47 -7.70 -2.30 13.40
N GLY A 48 -8.25 -3.35 12.77
CA GLY A 48 -9.61 -3.37 12.27
C GLY A 48 -9.77 -2.78 10.87
N ILE A 49 -10.76 -3.29 10.16
CA ILE A 49 -11.01 -2.95 8.77
C ILE A 49 -11.36 -1.46 8.58
N LYS A 50 -12.09 -0.88 9.53
CA LYS A 50 -12.48 0.52 9.47
C LYS A 50 -11.26 1.45 9.47
N ASN A 51 -10.33 1.21 10.38
CA ASN A 51 -9.10 2.01 10.49
C ASN A 51 -8.20 1.78 9.27
N TYR A 52 -8.14 0.56 8.75
CA TYR A 52 -7.37 0.28 7.55
C TYR A 52 -7.96 1.00 6.33
N LYS A 53 -9.27 1.03 6.17
CA LYS A 53 -9.93 1.78 5.09
C LYS A 53 -9.62 3.28 5.19
N GLN A 54 -9.59 3.85 6.39
CA GLN A 54 -9.19 5.24 6.58
C GLN A 54 -7.75 5.49 6.16
N HIS A 55 -6.84 4.58 6.50
CA HIS A 55 -5.44 4.65 6.10
C HIS A 55 -5.29 4.63 4.58
N VAL A 56 -5.93 3.68 3.90
CA VAL A 56 -5.91 3.56 2.44
C VAL A 56 -6.54 4.78 1.78
N SER A 57 -7.67 5.26 2.32
CA SER A 57 -8.36 6.44 1.81
C SER A 57 -7.48 7.68 1.86
N ALA A 58 -6.76 7.88 2.97
CA ALA A 58 -5.85 9.02 3.13
C ALA A 58 -4.72 8.98 2.09
N PHE A 59 -4.14 7.81 1.87
CA PHE A 59 -3.06 7.66 0.89
C PHE A 59 -3.59 7.88 -0.54
N SER A 60 -4.75 7.34 -0.86
CA SER A 60 -5.39 7.53 -2.17
C SER A 60 -5.77 8.98 -2.43
N SER A 61 -6.16 9.73 -1.40
CA SER A 61 -6.44 11.17 -1.52
C SER A 61 -5.18 11.98 -1.76
N ALA A 62 -4.07 11.59 -1.12
CA ALA A 62 -2.78 12.25 -1.32
C ALA A 62 -2.22 12.01 -2.72
N PHE A 63 -2.48 10.83 -3.29
CA PHE A 63 -2.01 10.41 -4.62
C PHE A 63 -3.19 9.85 -5.43
N PRO A 64 -4.02 10.72 -6.04
CA PRO A 64 -5.23 10.25 -6.75
C PRO A 64 -4.95 9.34 -7.94
N ASP A 65 -3.76 9.46 -8.53
CA ASP A 65 -3.29 8.63 -9.64
C ASP A 65 -2.39 7.47 -9.18
N LEU A 66 -2.49 7.07 -7.91
CA LEU A 66 -1.69 5.98 -7.34
C LEU A 66 -1.85 4.71 -8.17
N HIS A 67 -0.73 4.13 -8.56
CA HIS A 67 -0.66 2.92 -9.35
C HIS A 67 0.39 1.98 -8.80
N PHE A 68 0.02 0.71 -8.64
CA PHE A 68 0.90 -0.36 -8.19
C PHE A 68 1.22 -1.31 -9.34
N THR A 69 2.48 -1.62 -9.50
CA THR A 69 2.94 -2.69 -10.39
C THR A 69 3.47 -3.83 -9.52
N ILE A 70 2.94 -5.04 -9.72
CA ILE A 70 3.47 -6.22 -9.05
C ILE A 70 4.71 -6.67 -9.83
N ASP A 71 5.88 -6.55 -9.20
CA ASP A 71 7.14 -6.92 -9.81
C ASP A 71 7.48 -8.39 -9.57
N ASP A 72 7.07 -8.93 -8.41
CA ASP A 72 7.36 -10.30 -8.04
C ASP A 72 6.44 -10.76 -6.91
N MET A 73 6.16 -12.05 -6.83
CA MET A 73 5.41 -12.67 -5.73
C MET A 73 5.96 -14.03 -5.40
N VAL A 74 6.14 -14.29 -4.10
CA VAL A 74 6.44 -15.62 -3.58
C VAL A 74 5.46 -15.95 -2.47
N ALA A 75 5.06 -17.19 -2.37
CA ALA A 75 4.11 -17.62 -1.34
C ALA A 75 4.50 -18.97 -0.78
N GLU A 76 4.27 -19.14 0.52
CA GLU A 76 4.48 -20.37 1.25
C GLU A 76 3.48 -20.47 2.39
N GLY A 77 2.80 -21.60 2.50
CA GLY A 77 1.78 -21.79 3.54
C GLY A 77 0.64 -20.78 3.39
N ASP A 78 0.39 -20.02 4.45
CA ASP A 78 -0.66 -19.00 4.50
C ASP A 78 -0.16 -17.58 4.23
N LYS A 79 1.10 -17.42 3.82
CA LYS A 79 1.73 -16.11 3.60
C LYS A 79 2.16 -15.93 2.17
N VAL A 80 2.08 -14.67 1.74
CA VAL A 80 2.56 -14.23 0.43
C VAL A 80 3.38 -12.96 0.58
N ALA A 81 4.53 -12.91 -0.07
CA ALA A 81 5.35 -11.72 -0.18
C ALA A 81 5.21 -11.15 -1.58
N VAL A 82 4.92 -9.86 -1.66
CA VAL A 82 4.72 -9.15 -2.92
C VAL A 82 5.71 -8.00 -3.00
N ARG A 83 6.50 -7.98 -4.06
CA ARG A 83 7.38 -6.85 -4.36
C ARG A 83 6.67 -5.95 -5.36
N LEU A 84 6.57 -4.67 -5.04
CA LEU A 84 5.75 -3.70 -5.77
C LEU A 84 6.55 -2.46 -6.12
N THR A 85 6.15 -1.82 -7.21
CA THR A 85 6.53 -0.44 -7.53
C THR A 85 5.27 0.41 -7.48
N ALA A 86 5.27 1.46 -6.67
CA ALA A 86 4.17 2.41 -6.56
C ALA A 86 4.56 3.72 -7.21
N THR A 87 3.66 4.27 -8.04
CA THR A 87 3.83 5.57 -8.67
C THR A 87 2.63 6.44 -8.38
N GLY A 88 2.83 7.75 -8.37
CA GLY A 88 1.74 8.69 -8.17
C GLY A 88 2.23 10.13 -8.18
N THR A 89 1.26 11.06 -8.12
CA THR A 89 1.51 12.50 -8.06
C THR A 89 0.84 13.05 -6.79
N ASN A 90 1.61 13.81 -6.01
CA ASN A 90 1.13 14.36 -4.75
C ASN A 90 0.19 15.54 -5.00
N LYS A 91 -1.10 15.25 -5.18
CA LYS A 91 -2.15 16.23 -5.46
C LYS A 91 -2.98 16.58 -4.22
N GLY A 92 -2.91 15.79 -3.16
CA GLY A 92 -3.65 16.00 -1.92
C GLY A 92 -2.71 16.10 -0.72
N THR A 93 -3.27 16.51 0.42
CA THR A 93 -2.52 16.59 1.68
C THR A 93 -1.99 15.20 2.07
N PHE A 94 -0.71 15.13 2.40
CA PHE A 94 -0.04 13.90 2.83
C PHE A 94 0.52 14.09 4.23
N ARG A 95 -0.03 13.36 5.21
CA ARG A 95 0.39 13.43 6.63
C ARG A 95 0.40 14.87 7.17
N GLY A 96 -0.64 15.64 6.87
CA GLY A 96 -0.75 17.04 7.28
C GLY A 96 0.08 18.01 6.45
N ILE A 97 0.83 17.55 5.45
CA ILE A 97 1.67 18.38 4.60
C ILE A 97 0.90 18.74 3.32
N PRO A 98 0.84 20.02 2.94
CA PRO A 98 0.16 20.44 1.71
C PRO A 98 0.72 19.76 0.47
N PRO A 99 -0.08 19.59 -0.60
CA PRO A 99 0.36 18.94 -1.82
C PRO A 99 1.52 19.67 -2.50
N THR A 100 2.50 18.90 -2.96
CA THR A 100 3.70 19.44 -3.63
C THR A 100 3.60 19.41 -5.15
N ASN A 101 2.61 18.70 -5.70
CA ASN A 101 2.43 18.42 -7.12
C ASN A 101 3.60 17.63 -7.76
N LYS A 102 4.45 17.02 -6.93
CA LYS A 102 5.58 16.24 -7.40
C LYS A 102 5.21 14.78 -7.57
N LYS A 103 5.89 14.12 -8.51
CA LYS A 103 5.72 12.70 -8.78
C LYS A 103 6.62 11.88 -7.88
N MET A 104 6.17 10.68 -7.55
CA MET A 104 6.96 9.70 -6.80
C MET A 104 6.99 8.37 -7.53
N THR A 105 8.08 7.64 -7.35
CA THR A 105 8.23 6.23 -7.71
C THR A 105 8.94 5.56 -6.54
N VAL A 106 8.28 4.64 -5.86
CA VAL A 106 8.84 3.99 -4.68
C VAL A 106 8.72 2.48 -4.77
N SER A 107 9.75 1.80 -4.26
CA SER A 107 9.75 0.35 -4.09
C SER A 107 9.07 -0.02 -2.79
N MET A 108 8.35 -1.14 -2.79
CA MET A 108 7.59 -1.60 -1.64
C MET A 108 7.64 -3.11 -1.55
N ILE A 109 7.67 -3.64 -0.34
CA ILE A 109 7.46 -5.06 -0.07
C ILE A 109 6.30 -5.17 0.91
N GLN A 110 5.34 -6.01 0.57
CA GLN A 110 4.20 -6.33 1.39
C GLN A 110 4.21 -7.83 1.68
N ILE A 111 4.02 -8.20 2.94
CA ILE A 111 3.76 -9.58 3.32
C ILE A 111 2.35 -9.64 3.87
N ASP A 112 1.53 -10.55 3.34
CA ASP A 112 0.18 -10.76 3.81
C ASP A 112 0.00 -12.19 4.29
N ARG A 113 -0.72 -12.33 5.41
CA ARG A 113 -1.20 -13.62 5.92
C ARG A 113 -2.68 -13.75 5.64
N ILE A 114 -3.07 -14.90 5.10
CA ILE A 114 -4.44 -15.17 4.66
C ILE A 114 -5.00 -16.33 5.47
N ALA A 115 -6.20 -16.16 6.02
CA ALA A 115 -6.92 -17.19 6.72
C ALA A 115 -8.40 -17.11 6.36
N GLY A 116 -9.03 -18.26 6.09
CA GLY A 116 -10.44 -18.31 5.70
C GLY A 116 -10.75 -17.52 4.43
N GLY A 117 -9.79 -17.42 3.51
CA GLY A 117 -9.95 -16.65 2.28
C GLY A 117 -9.88 -15.14 2.45
N LYS A 118 -9.45 -14.66 3.62
CA LYS A 118 -9.39 -13.22 3.94
C LYS A 118 -7.97 -12.81 4.35
N PHE A 119 -7.62 -11.56 4.06
CA PHE A 119 -6.40 -10.94 4.57
C PHE A 119 -6.57 -10.63 6.05
N VAL A 120 -5.86 -11.35 6.92
CA VAL A 120 -6.00 -11.23 8.38
C VAL A 120 -4.89 -10.40 9.01
N GLU A 121 -3.72 -10.37 8.40
CA GLU A 121 -2.59 -9.60 8.90
C GLU A 121 -1.65 -9.25 7.74
N GLY A 122 -1.05 -8.06 7.78
CA GLY A 122 -0.11 -7.63 6.75
C GLY A 122 1.01 -6.76 7.30
N TRP A 123 2.14 -6.78 6.62
CA TRP A 123 3.33 -5.99 6.93
C TRP A 123 3.76 -5.24 5.69
N SER A 124 3.79 -3.92 5.78
CA SER A 124 4.17 -3.05 4.67
C SER A 124 5.52 -2.41 4.95
N ARG A 125 6.38 -2.42 3.95
CA ARG A 125 7.63 -1.65 4.00
C ARG A 125 7.85 -1.00 2.64
N TYR A 126 7.97 0.31 2.63
CA TYR A 126 8.34 1.06 1.44
C TYR A 126 9.39 2.11 1.80
N ASP A 127 10.06 2.63 0.79
CA ASP A 127 11.12 3.63 0.96
C ASP A 127 10.52 4.98 1.36
N THR A 128 10.19 5.14 2.64
CA THR A 128 9.60 6.37 3.19
C THR A 128 10.54 7.55 3.02
N PHE A 129 11.83 7.34 3.29
CA PHE A 129 12.83 8.41 3.15
C PHE A 129 12.93 8.88 1.70
N GLY A 130 13.04 7.95 0.75
CA GLY A 130 13.10 8.26 -0.67
C GLY A 130 11.83 8.97 -1.17
N LEU A 131 10.67 8.55 -0.67
CA LEU A 131 9.41 9.23 -0.98
C LEU A 131 9.46 10.70 -0.54
N MET A 132 9.89 10.97 0.68
CA MET A 132 9.99 12.33 1.22
C MET A 132 10.98 13.19 0.43
N GLN A 133 12.09 12.59 -0.02
CA GLN A 133 13.05 13.28 -0.90
C GLN A 133 12.42 13.63 -2.26
N GLN A 134 11.72 12.69 -2.86
CA GLN A 134 11.07 12.89 -4.17
C GLN A 134 10.00 13.98 -4.11
N LEU A 135 9.29 14.09 -2.99
CA LEU A 135 8.30 15.14 -2.76
C LEU A 135 8.93 16.50 -2.41
N GLY A 136 10.25 16.53 -2.21
CA GLY A 136 10.96 17.77 -1.87
C GLY A 136 10.83 18.18 -0.41
N LEU A 137 10.41 17.26 0.47
CA LEU A 137 10.18 17.52 1.89
C LEU A 137 11.44 17.38 2.74
N ILE A 138 12.44 16.66 2.22
CA ILE A 138 13.76 16.51 2.82
C ILE A 138 14.84 16.62 1.74
N PRO A 139 16.07 17.03 2.09
CA PRO A 139 17.15 17.18 1.11
C PRO A 139 17.54 15.84 0.47
N THR A 140 17.87 15.90 -0.83
CA THR A 140 18.50 14.79 -1.54
C THR A 140 20.00 14.85 -1.35
N PRO A 141 20.70 13.74 -0.97
CA PRO A 141 22.15 13.74 -0.81
C PRO A 141 22.87 14.27 -2.06
N GLY A 142 23.85 15.15 -1.86
CA GLY A 142 24.61 15.76 -2.93
C GLY A 142 23.92 16.88 -3.69
N LYS A 143 22.67 17.20 -3.35
CA LYS A 143 21.91 18.32 -3.92
C LYS A 143 21.40 19.20 -2.78
N GLY A 144 21.41 20.47 -2.89
CA GLY A 144 20.99 21.39 -1.81
C GLY A 144 22.16 21.96 -1.02
N ARG A 145 23.31 21.94 -1.62
CA ARG A 145 24.52 22.58 -1.09
C ARG A 145 24.86 23.82 -1.89
#